data_fe3b93f0f5fb63e3e82d20fadab6bcb6
#
_entry.id   fe3b93f0f5fb63e3e82d20fadab6bcb6
#
_cell.length_a   1.000
_cell.length_b   1.000
_cell.length_c   1.000
_cell.angle_alpha   90.00
_cell.angle_beta   90.00
_cell.angle_gamma   90.00
#
_symmetry.space_group_name_H-M   'P 1'
#
loop_
_entity.id
_entity.type
_entity.pdbx_description
1 polymer ?
#
loop_
_entity_poly.entity_id
_entity_poly.type
_entity_poly.pdbx_seq_one_letter_code
_entity_poly.pdbx_strand_id
1 'polypeptide(L)'
;IPAKAQQTPDARKILDETASLFTSKGGVKATFKADNFTEGNLQGSATGTMCIQGNKFQMTTPDMITWYNGETQWSYMKANDEVNVSVPTPEEQQSMNPYTFVNLYKEGYHYQLKEKTLRGKSCYEITLTARNKQKSPHTIILDINKDNHNLMCIRMQQRKKGQWTRISIQQLHTGQSFAATDFEFNPKDYPQAEIIDLR
;
A
#
# COMPACT_ATOMS: atom_id res chain seq x y z
N ILE A 1 -20.15 10.93 34.76
CA ILE A 1 -18.95 11.59 34.17
C ILE A 1 -18.99 11.27 32.68
N PRO A 2 -19.17 12.24 31.78
CA PRO A 2 -19.18 11.95 30.38
C PRO A 2 -17.79 11.42 29.98
N ALA A 3 -17.77 10.26 29.31
CA ALA A 3 -16.56 9.72 28.71
C ALA A 3 -16.02 10.82 27.77
N LYS A 4 -14.81 11.30 28.02
CA LYS A 4 -14.12 12.17 27.08
C LYS A 4 -14.02 11.39 25.78
N ALA A 5 -14.70 11.87 24.76
CA ALA A 5 -14.53 11.36 23.42
C ALA A 5 -13.03 11.37 23.10
N GLN A 6 -12.49 10.22 22.71
CA GLN A 6 -11.09 10.10 22.36
C GLN A 6 -10.82 11.08 21.20
N GLN A 7 -9.87 12.00 21.43
CA GLN A 7 -9.68 13.12 20.51
C GLN A 7 -9.05 12.65 19.20
N THR A 8 -9.66 13.01 18.08
CA THR A 8 -9.13 12.84 16.71
C THR A 8 -7.65 13.25 16.53
N PRO A 9 -7.05 14.21 17.32
CA PRO A 9 -5.63 14.54 17.26
C PRO A 9 -4.68 13.37 17.46
N ASP A 10 -5.03 12.37 18.25
CA ASP A 10 -4.15 11.23 18.54
C ASP A 10 -4.03 10.31 17.34
N ALA A 11 -5.14 10.03 16.64
CA ALA A 11 -5.13 9.24 15.40
C ALA A 11 -4.27 9.93 14.33
N ARG A 12 -4.40 11.25 14.17
CA ARG A 12 -3.59 12.01 13.20
C ARG A 12 -2.10 11.93 13.51
N LYS A 13 -1.74 12.07 14.77
CA LYS A 13 -0.34 11.97 15.20
C LYS A 13 0.23 10.58 14.91
N ILE A 14 -0.50 9.51 15.21
CA ILE A 14 -0.10 8.14 14.94
C ILE A 14 0.08 7.92 13.44
N LEU A 15 -0.84 8.41 12.63
CA LEU A 15 -0.75 8.33 11.16
C LEU A 15 0.47 9.09 10.62
N ASP A 16 0.73 10.29 11.13
CA ASP A 16 1.89 11.09 10.74
C ASP A 16 3.20 10.39 11.10
N GLU A 17 3.29 9.80 12.28
CA GLU A 17 4.46 9.03 12.71
C GLU A 17 4.66 7.78 11.85
N THR A 18 3.58 7.07 11.54
CA THR A 18 3.62 5.89 10.65
C THR A 18 4.05 6.28 9.25
N ALA A 19 3.49 7.34 8.69
CA ALA A 19 3.85 7.84 7.37
C ALA A 19 5.31 8.27 7.28
N SER A 20 5.83 8.87 8.35
CA SER A 20 7.22 9.35 8.39
C SER A 20 8.25 8.21 8.27
N LEU A 21 7.91 7.00 8.70
CA LEU A 21 8.78 5.83 8.54
C LEU A 21 9.03 5.49 7.06
N PHE A 22 8.09 5.83 6.19
CA PHE A 22 8.19 5.58 4.75
C PHE A 22 8.88 6.71 3.98
N THR A 23 9.00 7.89 4.57
CA THR A 23 9.44 9.10 3.86
C THR A 23 10.75 9.70 4.37
N SER A 24 11.12 9.47 5.64
CA SER A 24 12.14 10.29 6.31
C SER A 24 13.54 9.68 6.37
N LYS A 25 13.74 8.38 6.17
CA LYS A 25 15.05 7.71 6.36
C LYS A 25 15.33 6.65 5.31
N GLY A 26 15.47 7.06 4.06
CA GLY A 26 15.77 6.12 2.99
C GLY A 26 14.54 5.33 2.55
N GLY A 27 14.78 4.16 1.97
CA GLY A 27 13.73 3.32 1.43
C GLY A 27 13.17 2.32 2.43
N VAL A 28 12.09 1.68 2.00
CA VAL A 28 11.42 0.61 2.75
C VAL A 28 11.37 -0.64 1.90
N LYS A 29 11.68 -1.79 2.52
CA LYS A 29 11.47 -3.11 1.93
C LYS A 29 10.48 -3.86 2.80
N ALA A 30 9.44 -4.43 2.17
CA ALA A 30 8.40 -5.17 2.85
C ALA A 30 8.09 -6.48 2.15
N THR A 31 7.75 -7.51 2.93
CA THR A 31 7.09 -8.71 2.42
C THR A 31 5.64 -8.67 2.84
N PHE A 32 4.74 -9.09 1.97
CA PHE A 32 3.30 -8.98 2.19
C PHE A 32 2.53 -10.16 1.63
N LYS A 33 1.31 -10.31 2.13
CA LYS A 33 0.26 -11.15 1.54
C LYS A 33 -0.95 -10.27 1.26
N ALA A 34 -1.40 -10.26 0.01
CA ALA A 34 -2.61 -9.58 -0.41
C ALA A 34 -3.74 -10.58 -0.63
N ASP A 35 -4.87 -10.33 -0.01
CA ASP A 35 -6.09 -11.13 -0.13
C ASP A 35 -7.22 -10.25 -0.66
N ASN A 36 -7.97 -10.74 -1.64
CA ASN A 36 -9.14 -10.06 -2.17
C ASN A 36 -10.41 -10.80 -1.76
N PHE A 37 -11.38 -10.06 -1.26
CA PHE A 37 -12.66 -10.56 -0.79
C PHE A 37 -13.81 -9.94 -1.57
N THR A 38 -14.84 -10.73 -1.84
CA THR A 38 -16.13 -10.28 -2.34
C THR A 38 -17.21 -10.84 -1.44
N GLU A 39 -18.02 -9.97 -0.85
CA GLU A 39 -19.08 -10.36 0.09
C GLU A 39 -18.58 -11.28 1.21
N GLY A 40 -17.37 -11.00 1.72
CA GLY A 40 -16.73 -11.78 2.78
C GLY A 40 -16.05 -13.07 2.33
N ASN A 41 -16.13 -13.43 1.06
CA ASN A 41 -15.53 -14.66 0.51
C ASN A 41 -14.18 -14.35 -0.15
N LEU A 42 -13.16 -15.13 0.19
CA LEU A 42 -11.85 -15.02 -0.40
C LEU A 42 -11.89 -15.40 -1.88
N GLN A 43 -11.48 -14.48 -2.75
CA GLN A 43 -11.44 -14.67 -4.20
C GLN A 43 -10.05 -15.03 -4.72
N GLY A 44 -9.02 -14.53 -4.07
CA GLY A 44 -7.64 -14.79 -4.47
C GLY A 44 -6.65 -14.22 -3.47
N SER A 45 -5.44 -14.77 -3.50
CA SER A 45 -4.33 -14.35 -2.66
C SER A 45 -3.04 -14.30 -3.47
N ALA A 46 -2.17 -13.36 -3.12
CA ALA A 46 -0.82 -13.29 -3.66
C ALA A 46 0.14 -12.87 -2.54
N THR A 47 1.32 -13.47 -2.52
CA THR A 47 2.43 -13.03 -1.66
C THR A 47 3.46 -12.30 -2.51
N GLY A 48 4.19 -11.39 -1.92
CA GLY A 48 5.19 -10.65 -2.65
C GLY A 48 6.13 -9.86 -1.79
N THR A 49 7.01 -9.14 -2.47
CA THR A 49 7.92 -8.17 -1.88
C THR A 49 7.69 -6.80 -2.52
N MET A 50 7.93 -5.74 -1.76
CA MET A 50 7.84 -4.38 -2.23
C MET A 50 9.03 -3.58 -1.73
N CYS A 51 9.63 -2.81 -2.64
CA CYS A 51 10.65 -1.81 -2.33
C CYS A 51 10.05 -0.44 -2.64
N ILE A 52 10.19 0.49 -1.71
CA ILE A 52 9.62 1.84 -1.84
C ILE A 52 10.67 2.86 -1.48
N GLN A 53 10.81 3.89 -2.29
CA GLN A 53 11.62 5.07 -1.97
C GLN A 53 10.94 6.32 -2.53
N GLY A 54 10.41 7.16 -1.63
CA GLY A 54 9.61 8.31 -2.04
C GLY A 54 8.35 7.86 -2.78
N ASN A 55 8.16 8.35 -3.99
CA ASN A 55 7.05 7.96 -4.86
C ASN A 55 7.37 6.79 -5.80
N LYS A 56 8.55 6.20 -5.68
CA LYS A 56 9.01 5.10 -6.51
C LYS A 56 8.79 3.77 -5.83
N PHE A 57 8.48 2.74 -6.61
CA PHE A 57 8.37 1.40 -6.05
C PHE A 57 8.74 0.31 -7.06
N GLN A 58 9.11 -0.83 -6.51
CA GLN A 58 9.20 -2.10 -7.22
C GLN A 58 8.37 -3.11 -6.43
N MET A 59 7.49 -3.83 -7.11
CA MET A 59 6.68 -4.87 -6.50
C MET A 59 6.85 -6.17 -7.25
N THR A 60 7.14 -7.25 -6.52
CA THR A 60 7.31 -8.59 -7.09
C THR A 60 6.31 -9.55 -6.47
N THR A 61 5.54 -10.22 -7.32
CA THR A 61 4.71 -11.37 -6.97
C THR A 61 5.13 -12.56 -7.82
N PRO A 62 4.66 -13.80 -7.56
CA PRO A 62 4.99 -14.93 -8.39
C PRO A 62 4.67 -14.76 -9.88
N ASP A 63 3.62 -13.99 -10.21
CA ASP A 63 3.12 -13.83 -11.58
C ASP A 63 3.55 -12.55 -12.27
N MET A 64 3.97 -11.53 -11.51
CA MET A 64 4.20 -10.19 -12.07
C MET A 64 5.29 -9.45 -11.32
N ILE A 65 6.03 -8.63 -12.05
CA ILE A 65 6.95 -7.63 -11.49
C ILE A 65 6.53 -6.27 -12.01
N THR A 66 6.37 -5.30 -11.11
CA THR A 66 6.04 -3.91 -11.46
C THR A 66 7.13 -2.98 -10.97
N TRP A 67 7.59 -2.09 -11.85
CA TRP A 67 8.50 -0.99 -11.53
C TRP A 67 7.80 0.34 -11.78
N TYR A 68 8.00 1.28 -10.90
CA TYR A 68 7.52 2.66 -11.06
C TYR A 68 8.61 3.64 -10.61
N ASN A 69 9.05 4.49 -11.53
CA ASN A 69 10.16 5.42 -11.27
C ASN A 69 9.71 6.83 -10.88
N GLY A 70 8.42 7.01 -10.60
CA GLY A 70 7.82 8.31 -10.33
C GLY A 70 7.08 8.92 -11.51
N GLU A 71 7.21 8.36 -12.70
CA GLU A 71 6.57 8.80 -13.94
C GLU A 71 6.07 7.63 -14.76
N THR A 72 6.97 6.76 -15.17
CA THR A 72 6.68 5.60 -16.00
C THR A 72 6.55 4.34 -15.14
N GLN A 73 5.59 3.51 -15.51
CA GLN A 73 5.37 2.20 -14.93
C GLN A 73 5.61 1.12 -15.97
N TRP A 74 6.33 0.08 -15.56
CA TRP A 74 6.53 -1.16 -16.32
C TRP A 74 5.92 -2.31 -15.53
N SER A 75 5.10 -3.11 -16.19
CA SER A 75 4.52 -4.32 -15.59
C SER A 75 4.87 -5.52 -16.44
N TYR A 76 5.72 -6.39 -15.90
CA TYR A 76 6.12 -7.63 -16.54
C TYR A 76 5.22 -8.78 -16.11
N MET A 77 4.50 -9.35 -17.07
CA MET A 77 3.66 -10.53 -16.90
C MET A 77 4.47 -11.78 -17.25
N LYS A 78 4.79 -12.60 -16.28
CA LYS A 78 5.63 -13.79 -16.49
C LYS A 78 5.00 -14.82 -17.42
N ALA A 79 3.68 -15.01 -17.34
CA ALA A 79 2.96 -16.01 -18.13
C ALA A 79 3.04 -15.74 -19.63
N ASN A 80 3.04 -14.47 -20.04
CA ASN A 80 3.03 -14.06 -21.45
C ASN A 80 4.39 -13.59 -21.94
N ASP A 81 5.34 -13.42 -21.04
CA ASP A 81 6.63 -12.78 -21.31
C ASP A 81 6.45 -11.40 -21.99
N GLU A 82 5.55 -10.60 -21.42
CA GLU A 82 5.17 -9.28 -21.90
C GLU A 82 5.44 -8.22 -20.85
N VAL A 83 5.86 -7.04 -21.31
CA VAL A 83 6.03 -5.84 -20.49
C VAL A 83 5.10 -4.75 -21.01
N ASN A 84 4.17 -4.32 -20.18
CA ASN A 84 3.34 -3.17 -20.45
C ASN A 84 4.00 -1.91 -19.88
N VAL A 85 4.14 -0.88 -20.71
CA VAL A 85 4.71 0.41 -20.33
C VAL A 85 3.61 1.45 -20.34
N SER A 86 3.42 2.15 -19.23
CA SER A 86 2.35 3.15 -19.08
C SER A 86 2.79 4.32 -18.21
N VAL A 87 2.03 5.41 -18.30
CA VAL A 87 2.11 6.54 -17.37
C VAL A 87 0.81 6.51 -16.55
N PRO A 88 0.82 5.96 -15.32
CA PRO A 88 -0.41 5.81 -14.56
C PRO A 88 -0.99 7.17 -14.14
N THR A 89 -2.32 7.25 -14.13
CA THR A 89 -3.02 8.41 -13.58
C THR A 89 -2.87 8.44 -12.06
N PRO A 90 -3.10 9.60 -11.39
CA PRO A 90 -3.09 9.66 -9.93
C PRO A 90 -4.04 8.66 -9.27
N GLU A 91 -5.21 8.42 -9.86
CA GLU A 91 -6.18 7.42 -9.36
C GLU A 91 -5.64 5.99 -9.46
N GLU A 92 -5.02 5.65 -10.58
CA GLU A 92 -4.40 4.33 -10.78
C GLU A 92 -3.25 4.12 -9.79
N GLN A 93 -2.44 5.14 -9.52
CA GLN A 93 -1.38 5.07 -8.52
C GLN A 93 -1.93 4.77 -7.14
N GLN A 94 -3.06 5.36 -6.75
CA GLN A 94 -3.70 5.13 -5.45
C GLN A 94 -4.17 3.69 -5.28
N SER A 95 -4.62 3.03 -6.33
CA SER A 95 -5.08 1.65 -6.27
C SER A 95 -3.95 0.62 -6.29
N MET A 96 -2.76 0.99 -6.73
CA MET A 96 -1.66 0.07 -6.98
C MET A 96 -0.61 0.01 -5.89
N ASN A 97 -0.43 1.12 -5.18
CA ASN A 97 0.56 1.21 -4.12
C ASN A 97 -0.15 1.23 -2.76
N PRO A 98 -0.03 0.16 -1.95
CA PRO A 98 -0.69 0.11 -0.64
C PRO A 98 -0.22 1.19 0.32
N TYR A 99 0.90 1.82 0.05
CA TYR A 99 1.44 2.88 0.89
C TYR A 99 1.05 4.30 0.44
N THR A 100 0.17 4.43 -0.54
CA THR A 100 -0.37 5.75 -0.94
C THR A 100 -1.14 6.41 0.18
N PHE A 101 -1.55 5.65 1.24
CA PHE A 101 -2.16 6.23 2.43
C PHE A 101 -1.31 7.34 3.06
N VAL A 102 0.01 7.35 2.86
CA VAL A 102 0.89 8.40 3.39
C VAL A 102 0.50 9.81 2.94
N ASN A 103 -0.30 9.90 1.88
CA ASN A 103 -0.84 11.15 1.40
C ASN A 103 -2.37 11.21 1.48
N LEU A 104 -3.05 10.05 1.33
CA LEU A 104 -4.51 9.99 1.27
C LEU A 104 -5.20 10.41 2.57
N TYR A 105 -4.67 10.00 3.73
CA TYR A 105 -5.34 10.24 5.01
C TYR A 105 -5.39 11.71 5.41
N LYS A 106 -4.54 12.55 4.81
CA LYS A 106 -4.38 13.96 5.21
C LYS A 106 -5.64 14.78 4.98
N GLU A 107 -6.43 14.44 3.98
CA GLU A 107 -7.64 15.17 3.62
C GLU A 107 -8.79 14.24 3.26
N GLY A 108 -9.99 14.64 3.63
CA GLY A 108 -11.22 14.02 3.16
C GLY A 108 -11.65 12.75 3.88
N TYR A 109 -11.05 12.43 5.04
CA TYR A 109 -11.42 11.27 5.84
C TYR A 109 -11.72 11.65 7.28
N HIS A 110 -12.67 10.93 7.87
CA HIS A 110 -12.87 10.86 9.31
C HIS A 110 -12.02 9.76 9.89
N TYR A 111 -11.48 9.97 11.09
CA TYR A 111 -10.66 9.00 11.79
C TYR A 111 -11.39 8.41 12.98
N GLN A 112 -11.28 7.09 13.15
CA GLN A 112 -11.72 6.39 14.33
C GLN A 112 -10.58 5.53 14.86
N LEU A 113 -10.22 5.71 16.13
CA LEU A 113 -9.11 5.00 16.76
C LEU A 113 -9.66 3.97 17.74
N LYS A 114 -9.18 2.75 17.59
CA LYS A 114 -9.38 1.64 18.53
C LYS A 114 -8.05 0.99 18.85
N GLU A 115 -8.04 0.15 19.86
CA GLU A 115 -6.90 -0.70 20.20
C GLU A 115 -7.26 -2.16 19.98
N LYS A 116 -6.28 -2.94 19.54
CA LYS A 116 -6.45 -4.40 19.34
C LYS A 116 -5.12 -5.11 19.47
N THR A 117 -5.18 -6.43 19.53
CA THR A 117 -4.02 -7.30 19.42
C THR A 117 -4.04 -7.98 18.06
N LEU A 118 -2.94 -7.93 17.33
CA LEU A 118 -2.77 -8.60 16.06
C LEU A 118 -1.45 -9.38 16.06
N ARG A 119 -1.51 -10.66 15.82
CA ARG A 119 -0.35 -11.57 15.82
C ARG A 119 0.51 -11.42 17.08
N GLY A 120 -0.16 -11.32 18.25
CA GLY A 120 0.50 -11.17 19.55
C GLY A 120 1.09 -9.77 19.83
N LYS A 121 0.84 -8.78 18.98
CA LYS A 121 1.32 -7.41 19.13
C LYS A 121 0.16 -6.47 19.46
N SER A 122 0.41 -5.56 20.40
CA SER A 122 -0.53 -4.47 20.69
C SER A 122 -0.52 -3.46 19.54
N CYS A 123 -1.70 -3.19 18.99
CA CYS A 123 -1.85 -2.32 17.83
C CYS A 123 -2.86 -1.22 18.07
N TYR A 124 -2.66 -0.12 17.36
CA TYR A 124 -3.73 0.83 17.05
C TYR A 124 -4.46 0.36 15.80
N GLU A 125 -5.79 0.36 15.84
CA GLU A 125 -6.61 0.19 14.65
C GLU A 125 -7.22 1.53 14.30
N ILE A 126 -6.84 2.10 13.17
CA ILE A 126 -7.36 3.38 12.70
C ILE A 126 -8.21 3.13 11.46
N THR A 127 -9.47 3.51 11.56
CA THR A 127 -10.42 3.45 10.45
C THR A 127 -10.56 4.84 9.83
N LEU A 128 -10.28 4.93 8.55
CA LEU A 128 -10.47 6.11 7.73
C LEU A 128 -11.76 5.93 6.92
N THR A 129 -12.72 6.82 7.12
CA THR A 129 -13.97 6.81 6.35
C THR A 129 -14.06 8.10 5.54
N ALA A 130 -14.23 7.97 4.23
CA ALA A 130 -14.32 9.10 3.34
C ALA A 130 -15.53 9.99 3.68
N ARG A 131 -15.33 11.30 3.75
CA ARG A 131 -16.42 12.27 3.96
C ARG A 131 -17.33 12.35 2.75
N ASN A 132 -16.75 12.24 1.55
CA ASN A 132 -17.48 12.19 0.30
C ASN A 132 -17.71 10.74 -0.10
N LYS A 133 -18.98 10.34 -0.26
CA LYS A 133 -19.37 8.98 -0.64
C LYS A 133 -18.81 8.52 -2.00
N GLN A 134 -18.47 9.47 -2.87
CA GLN A 134 -17.90 9.18 -4.19
C GLN A 134 -16.38 8.95 -4.16
N LYS A 135 -15.73 9.25 -3.03
CA LYS A 135 -14.28 9.08 -2.90
C LYS A 135 -13.89 7.60 -2.82
N SER A 136 -12.88 7.21 -3.56
CA SER A 136 -12.31 5.85 -3.52
C SER A 136 -10.85 5.92 -3.11
N PRO A 137 -10.38 5.04 -2.20
CA PRO A 137 -11.19 4.09 -1.43
C PRO A 137 -12.08 4.79 -0.40
N HIS A 138 -13.27 4.23 -0.16
CA HIS A 138 -14.22 4.79 0.79
C HIS A 138 -13.80 4.54 2.24
N THR A 139 -13.32 3.34 2.53
CA THR A 139 -12.90 2.94 3.87
C THR A 139 -11.51 2.31 3.81
N ILE A 140 -10.64 2.75 4.71
CA ILE A 140 -9.30 2.19 4.89
C ILE A 140 -9.13 1.89 6.37
N ILE A 141 -8.70 0.69 6.71
CA ILE A 141 -8.44 0.28 8.10
C ILE A 141 -6.97 -0.09 8.22
N LEU A 142 -6.26 0.61 9.09
CA LEU A 142 -4.84 0.44 9.32
C LEU A 142 -4.60 -0.15 10.70
N ASP A 143 -3.85 -1.24 10.77
CA ASP A 143 -3.36 -1.80 12.03
C ASP A 143 -1.88 -1.44 12.17
N ILE A 144 -1.57 -0.69 13.21
CA ILE A 144 -0.25 -0.10 13.44
C ILE A 144 0.29 -0.61 14.78
N ASN A 145 1.50 -1.15 14.77
CA ASN A 145 2.18 -1.62 15.96
C ASN A 145 2.44 -0.44 16.92
N LYS A 146 2.00 -0.56 18.17
CA LYS A 146 2.17 0.50 19.18
C LYS A 146 3.63 0.76 19.53
N ASP A 147 4.49 -0.26 19.49
CA ASP A 147 5.87 -0.14 19.97
C ASP A 147 6.76 0.62 18.99
N ASN A 148 6.59 0.40 17.69
CA ASN A 148 7.48 0.92 16.66
C ASN A 148 6.78 1.72 15.55
N HIS A 149 5.44 1.83 15.59
CA HIS A 149 4.61 2.46 14.56
C HIS A 149 4.70 1.80 13.18
N ASN A 150 5.19 0.57 13.11
CA ASN A 150 5.19 -0.18 11.86
C ASN A 150 3.77 -0.55 11.45
N LEU A 151 3.47 -0.37 10.18
CA LEU A 151 2.21 -0.81 9.59
C LEU A 151 2.20 -2.34 9.52
N MET A 152 1.18 -2.98 10.05
CA MET A 152 1.06 -4.43 10.09
C MET A 152 0.01 -4.96 9.13
N CYS A 153 -1.06 -4.22 8.90
CA CYS A 153 -2.14 -4.62 8.01
C CYS A 153 -2.87 -3.40 7.46
N ILE A 154 -3.26 -3.49 6.21
CA ILE A 154 -4.11 -2.50 5.54
C ILE A 154 -5.31 -3.25 4.97
N ARG A 155 -6.52 -2.78 5.27
CA ARG A 155 -7.75 -3.25 4.63
C ARG A 155 -8.38 -2.06 3.91
N MET A 156 -8.74 -2.24 2.65
CA MET A 156 -9.34 -1.19 1.84
C MET A 156 -10.61 -1.69 1.19
N GLN A 157 -11.68 -0.92 1.34
CA GLN A 157 -12.90 -1.15 0.58
C GLN A 157 -12.74 -0.55 -0.81
N GLN A 158 -12.84 -1.41 -1.82
CA GLN A 158 -12.76 -1.01 -3.21
C GLN A 158 -14.01 -0.23 -3.64
N ARG A 159 -14.00 0.28 -4.87
CA ARG A 159 -15.11 1.06 -5.45
C ARG A 159 -16.46 0.36 -5.31
N LYS A 160 -16.50 -0.94 -5.56
CA LYS A 160 -17.70 -1.75 -5.45
C LYS A 160 -17.90 -2.16 -3.99
N LYS A 161 -19.09 -1.86 -3.46
CA LYS A 161 -19.48 -2.30 -2.12
C LYS A 161 -19.32 -3.82 -1.97
N GLY A 162 -18.77 -4.25 -0.84
CA GLY A 162 -18.51 -5.66 -0.57
C GLY A 162 -17.18 -6.20 -1.13
N GLN A 163 -16.45 -5.40 -1.91
CA GLN A 163 -15.11 -5.75 -2.38
C GLN A 163 -14.05 -5.13 -1.47
N TRP A 164 -13.26 -5.99 -0.84
CA TRP A 164 -12.19 -5.61 0.07
C TRP A 164 -10.87 -6.22 -0.35
N THR A 165 -9.81 -5.47 -0.15
CA THR A 165 -8.44 -5.96 -0.24
C THR A 165 -7.82 -5.87 1.15
N ARG A 166 -7.20 -6.96 1.61
CA ARG A 166 -6.41 -7.01 2.83
C ARG A 166 -4.96 -7.25 2.47
N ILE A 167 -4.08 -6.36 2.92
CA ILE A 167 -2.64 -6.50 2.76
C ILE A 167 -2.04 -6.70 4.13
N SER A 168 -1.56 -7.91 4.38
CA SER A 168 -0.86 -8.27 5.62
C SER A 168 0.63 -8.10 5.40
N ILE A 169 1.26 -7.25 6.20
CA ILE A 169 2.70 -7.01 6.12
C ILE A 169 3.38 -7.97 7.07
N GLN A 170 4.20 -8.85 6.51
CA GLN A 170 4.88 -9.91 7.27
C GLN A 170 6.21 -9.43 7.82
N GLN A 171 6.96 -8.65 7.02
CA GLN A 171 8.22 -8.04 7.40
C GLN A 171 8.29 -6.64 6.83
N LEU A 172 8.82 -5.71 7.60
CA LEU A 172 9.02 -4.32 7.19
C LEU A 172 10.41 -3.86 7.64
N HIS A 173 11.22 -3.44 6.71
CA HIS A 173 12.55 -2.89 6.95
C HIS A 173 12.64 -1.48 6.42
N THR A 174 12.90 -0.52 7.31
CA THR A 174 13.13 0.89 6.97
C THR A 174 14.63 1.17 6.80
N GLY A 175 14.98 2.39 6.40
CA GLY A 175 16.39 2.80 6.27
C GLY A 175 17.15 2.09 5.17
N GLN A 176 16.48 1.58 4.15
CA GLN A 176 17.09 0.88 3.03
C GLN A 176 17.65 1.85 2.00
N SER A 177 18.70 1.44 1.31
CA SER A 177 19.25 2.18 0.17
C SER A 177 18.94 1.45 -1.12
N PHE A 178 18.38 2.17 -2.09
CA PHE A 178 18.09 1.66 -3.42
C PHE A 178 18.75 2.55 -4.47
N ALA A 179 19.20 1.93 -5.56
CA ALA A 179 19.65 2.64 -6.75
C ALA A 179 18.43 3.09 -7.57
N ALA A 180 18.56 4.17 -8.34
CA ALA A 180 17.50 4.61 -9.25
C ALA A 180 17.07 3.52 -10.21
N THR A 181 18.00 2.68 -10.65
CA THR A 181 17.77 1.54 -11.55
C THR A 181 16.93 0.42 -10.94
N ASP A 182 16.81 0.37 -9.61
CA ASP A 182 15.96 -0.62 -8.93
C ASP A 182 14.47 -0.38 -9.21
N PHE A 183 14.11 0.81 -9.66
CA PHE A 183 12.73 1.21 -9.95
C PHE A 183 12.43 1.29 -11.44
N GLU A 184 13.28 0.73 -12.26
CA GLU A 184 13.17 0.78 -13.72
C GLU A 184 13.28 -0.63 -14.31
N PHE A 185 12.54 -0.86 -15.37
CA PHE A 185 12.68 -2.07 -16.17
C PHE A 185 13.96 -2.02 -16.99
N ASN A 186 14.77 -3.10 -16.95
CA ASN A 186 15.94 -3.24 -17.80
C ASN A 186 15.69 -4.30 -18.87
N PRO A 187 15.59 -3.91 -20.17
CA PRO A 187 15.35 -4.86 -21.25
C PRO A 187 16.41 -5.96 -21.36
N LYS A 188 17.63 -5.70 -20.90
CA LYS A 188 18.73 -6.68 -20.95
C LYS A 188 18.48 -7.88 -20.06
N ASP A 189 17.70 -7.71 -18.97
CA ASP A 189 17.34 -8.78 -18.05
C ASP A 189 16.20 -9.66 -18.62
N TYR A 190 15.47 -9.15 -19.63
CA TYR A 190 14.31 -9.79 -20.23
C TYR A 190 14.39 -9.72 -21.76
N PRO A 191 15.41 -10.34 -22.38
CA PRO A 191 15.69 -10.14 -23.81
C PRO A 191 14.62 -10.71 -24.76
N GLN A 192 13.78 -11.62 -24.25
CA GLN A 192 12.70 -12.24 -25.05
C GLN A 192 11.34 -11.57 -24.82
N ALA A 193 11.23 -10.65 -23.88
CA ALA A 193 9.96 -10.02 -23.53
C ALA A 193 9.46 -9.09 -24.64
N GLU A 194 8.17 -9.23 -24.98
CA GLU A 194 7.48 -8.28 -25.83
C GLU A 194 7.17 -7.00 -25.04
N ILE A 195 7.58 -5.86 -25.55
CA ILE A 195 7.33 -4.56 -24.93
C ILE A 195 6.12 -3.92 -25.60
N ILE A 196 5.06 -3.72 -24.82
CA ILE A 196 3.83 -3.06 -25.26
C ILE A 196 3.78 -1.67 -24.64
N ASP A 197 4.03 -0.66 -25.44
CA ASP A 197 4.06 0.74 -24.99
C ASP A 197 2.67 1.36 -25.13
N LEU A 198 2.05 1.67 -23.99
CA LEU A 198 0.71 2.25 -23.89
C LEU A 198 0.73 3.76 -23.59
N ARG A 199 1.88 4.39 -23.61
CA ARG A 199 2.03 5.83 -23.33
C ARG A 199 1.55 6.70 -24.48
#